data_6aa7bd55c12b2f4bf03563f0ae4997e1
#
_entry.id   6aa7bd55c12b2f4bf03563f0ae4997e1
#
_cell.length_a   1.000
_cell.length_b   1.000
_cell.length_c   1.000
_cell.angle_alpha   90.00
_cell.angle_beta   90.00
_cell.angle_gamma   90.00
#
_symmetry.space_group_name_H-M   'P 1'
#
loop_
_entity.id
_entity.type
_entity.pdbx_description
1 polymer ?
#
loop_
_entity_poly.entity_id
_entity_poly.type
_entity_poly.pdbx_seq_one_letter_code
_entity_poly.pdbx_strand_id
1 'polypeptide(L)'
;MEVTAITRNARMSAAKGRPLARECRGLPVSAALKVVEFSPRKAAVILKKTLLSAAANAKNNNGLDTATLVVKECVFDESVRIRRFWPTARGSAHPIARRLCHCKVVLTDSKEAK
;
A
#
# COMPACT_ATOMS: atom_id res chain seq x y z
N MET A 1 7.15 -4.81 18.87
CA MET A 1 5.79 -5.21 18.52
C MET A 1 5.43 -4.67 17.12
N GLU A 2 4.87 -5.51 16.30
CA GLU A 2 4.54 -5.15 14.93
C GLU A 2 3.03 -5.06 14.74
N VAL A 3 2.60 -4.08 13.97
CA VAL A 3 1.18 -3.88 13.64
C VAL A 3 1.04 -3.87 12.13
N THR A 4 0.11 -4.65 11.62
CA THR A 4 -0.08 -4.82 10.18
C THR A 4 -1.45 -4.32 9.76
N ALA A 5 -1.49 -3.67 8.59
CA ALA A 5 -2.75 -3.35 7.90
C ALA A 5 -2.61 -3.74 6.43
N ILE A 6 -3.67 -4.28 5.87
CA ILE A 6 -3.69 -4.73 4.48
C ILE A 6 -4.93 -4.19 3.78
N THR A 7 -4.74 -3.55 2.63
CA THR A 7 -5.82 -3.21 1.70
C THR A 7 -5.81 -4.24 0.58
N ARG A 8 -6.90 -4.99 0.44
CA ARG A 8 -6.98 -6.05 -0.54
C ARG A 8 -7.68 -5.59 -1.81
N ASN A 9 -7.26 -6.13 -2.94
CA ASN A 9 -7.88 -5.92 -4.25
C ASN A 9 -8.02 -4.45 -4.64
N ALA A 10 -6.95 -3.68 -4.42
CA ALA A 10 -6.88 -2.31 -4.91
C ALA A 10 -6.80 -2.29 -6.44
N ARG A 11 -7.54 -1.38 -7.06
CA ARG A 11 -7.64 -1.31 -8.53
C ARG A 11 -6.44 -0.60 -9.16
N MET A 12 -5.29 -1.24 -9.10
CA MET A 12 -4.08 -0.78 -9.76
C MET A 12 -3.09 -1.93 -9.88
N SER A 13 -2.07 -1.78 -10.74
CA SER A 13 -1.01 -2.78 -10.79
C SER A 13 -0.03 -2.56 -9.64
N ALA A 14 0.54 -3.65 -9.13
CA ALA A 14 1.52 -3.57 -8.05
C ALA A 14 2.75 -2.75 -8.45
N ALA A 15 3.18 -2.86 -9.71
CA ALA A 15 4.34 -2.14 -10.22
C ALA A 15 4.23 -0.63 -10.08
N LYS A 16 3.01 -0.08 -10.20
CA LYS A 16 2.78 1.36 -10.09
C LYS A 16 2.88 1.88 -8.67
N GLY A 17 2.65 1.02 -7.68
CA GLY A 17 2.75 1.41 -6.27
C GLY A 17 4.13 1.22 -5.66
N ARG A 18 4.97 0.35 -6.23
CA ARG A 18 6.26 0.01 -5.66
C ARG A 18 7.24 1.17 -5.47
N PRO A 19 7.37 2.13 -6.41
CA PRO A 19 8.25 3.28 -6.17
C PRO A 19 7.85 4.10 -4.94
N LEU A 20 6.56 4.32 -4.74
CA LEU A 20 6.07 5.05 -3.58
C LEU A 20 6.29 4.26 -2.29
N ALA A 21 6.10 2.95 -2.33
CA ALA A 21 6.34 2.09 -1.18
C ALA A 21 7.81 2.15 -0.75
N ARG A 22 8.74 2.19 -1.69
CA ARG A 22 10.17 2.32 -1.39
C ARG A 22 10.50 3.63 -0.68
N GLU A 23 9.84 4.71 -1.06
CA GLU A 23 10.03 6.01 -0.42
C GLU A 23 9.53 6.01 1.03
N CYS A 24 8.49 5.25 1.33
CA CYS A 24 7.89 5.22 2.65
C CYS A 24 8.59 4.28 3.64
N ARG A 25 9.34 3.30 3.16
CA ARG A 25 10.02 2.35 4.04
C ARG A 25 11.07 3.02 4.90
N GLY A 26 11.08 2.68 6.19
CA GLY A 26 12.06 3.19 7.13
C GLY A 26 11.78 4.59 7.65
N LEU A 27 10.72 5.24 7.19
CA LEU A 27 10.34 6.56 7.65
C LEU A 27 9.42 6.47 8.87
N PRO A 28 9.48 7.47 9.78
CA PRO A 28 8.43 7.61 10.79
C PRO A 28 7.06 7.75 10.14
N VAL A 29 6.02 7.27 10.81
CA VAL A 29 4.67 7.31 10.25
C VAL A 29 4.25 8.72 9.85
N SER A 30 4.58 9.72 10.65
CA SER A 30 4.26 11.12 10.33
C SER A 30 4.92 11.58 9.04
N ALA A 31 6.19 11.24 8.83
CA ALA A 31 6.91 11.57 7.59
C ALA A 31 6.35 10.81 6.39
N ALA A 32 6.03 9.53 6.56
CA ALA A 32 5.43 8.72 5.51
C ALA A 32 4.07 9.28 5.07
N LEU A 33 3.25 9.71 6.02
CA LEU A 33 1.95 10.33 5.71
C LEU A 33 2.11 11.62 4.91
N LYS A 34 3.13 12.43 5.20
CA LYS A 34 3.41 13.65 4.42
C LYS A 34 3.83 13.32 3.00
N VAL A 35 4.71 12.34 2.82
CA VAL A 35 5.13 11.89 1.49
C VAL A 35 3.93 11.45 0.66
N VAL A 36 3.05 10.66 1.24
CA VAL A 36 1.87 10.13 0.56
C VAL A 36 0.87 11.23 0.23
N GLU A 37 0.67 12.16 1.16
CA GLU A 37 -0.27 13.26 1.00
C GLU A 37 0.09 14.18 -0.18
N PHE A 38 1.38 14.43 -0.38
CA PHE A 38 1.86 15.30 -1.45
C PHE A 38 2.10 14.58 -2.78
N SER A 39 1.96 13.26 -2.82
CA SER A 39 2.14 12.50 -4.06
C SER A 39 0.88 12.56 -4.92
N PRO A 40 0.99 12.85 -6.24
CA PRO A 40 -0.15 12.85 -7.13
C PRO A 40 -0.56 11.45 -7.62
N ARG A 41 0.15 10.42 -7.22
CA ARG A 41 -0.08 9.05 -7.71
C ARG A 41 -1.34 8.44 -7.10
N LYS A 42 -2.04 7.60 -7.88
CA LYS A 42 -3.20 6.84 -7.38
C LYS A 42 -2.82 5.96 -6.19
N ALA A 43 -1.63 5.35 -6.24
CA ALA A 43 -1.12 4.53 -5.15
C ALA A 43 -1.06 5.29 -3.81
N ALA A 44 -0.84 6.60 -3.86
CA ALA A 44 -0.78 7.42 -2.67
C ALA A 44 -2.09 7.41 -1.88
N VAL A 45 -3.23 7.44 -2.56
CA VAL A 45 -4.53 7.41 -1.89
C VAL A 45 -4.73 6.09 -1.16
N ILE A 46 -4.40 4.99 -1.81
CA ILE A 46 -4.53 3.65 -1.25
C ILE A 46 -3.57 3.47 -0.07
N LEU A 47 -2.32 3.88 -0.24
CA LEU A 47 -1.29 3.77 0.78
C LEU A 47 -1.61 4.64 1.99
N LYS A 48 -2.13 5.84 1.78
CA LYS A 48 -2.57 6.72 2.87
C LYS A 48 -3.63 6.05 3.73
N LYS A 49 -4.65 5.47 3.13
CA LYS A 49 -5.70 4.76 3.85
C LYS A 49 -5.14 3.59 4.64
N THR A 50 -4.23 2.82 4.05
CA THR A 50 -3.60 1.69 4.71
C THR A 50 -2.74 2.13 5.88
N LEU A 51 -1.97 3.20 5.72
CA LEU A 51 -1.15 3.77 6.81
C LEU A 51 -2.01 4.27 7.96
N LEU A 52 -3.10 4.98 7.67
CA LEU A 52 -4.02 5.46 8.70
C LEU A 52 -4.67 4.30 9.44
N SER A 53 -5.06 3.24 8.73
CA SER A 53 -5.61 2.04 9.33
C SER A 53 -4.60 1.35 10.25
N ALA A 54 -3.35 1.22 9.82
CA ALA A 54 -2.29 0.63 10.61
C ALA A 54 -2.00 1.44 11.88
N ALA A 55 -1.95 2.76 11.74
CA ALA A 55 -1.74 3.66 12.89
C ALA A 55 -2.89 3.57 13.90
N ALA A 56 -4.13 3.51 13.41
CA ALA A 56 -5.30 3.33 14.26
C ALA A 56 -5.28 1.98 14.97
N ASN A 57 -4.88 0.91 14.27
CA ASN A 57 -4.74 -0.41 14.88
C ASN A 57 -3.70 -0.41 16.00
N ALA A 58 -2.57 0.25 15.77
CA ALA A 58 -1.52 0.37 16.77
C ALA A 58 -2.00 1.10 18.02
N LYS A 59 -2.69 2.21 17.84
CA LYS A 59 -3.19 3.03 18.94
C LYS A 59 -4.31 2.33 19.71
N ASN A 60 -5.30 1.80 19.01
CA ASN A 60 -6.52 1.29 19.63
C ASN A 60 -6.37 -0.13 20.15
N ASN A 61 -5.67 -1.00 19.44
CA ASN A 61 -5.56 -2.42 19.80
C ASN A 61 -4.34 -2.74 20.64
N ASN A 62 -3.23 -2.02 20.44
CA ASN A 62 -1.96 -2.31 21.09
C ASN A 62 -1.49 -1.20 22.03
N GLY A 63 -2.22 -0.09 22.11
CA GLY A 63 -1.89 1.02 23.00
C GLY A 63 -0.56 1.71 22.67
N LEU A 64 -0.06 1.56 21.45
CA LEU A 64 1.19 2.18 21.02
C LEU A 64 0.99 3.65 20.67
N ASP A 65 2.01 4.47 20.96
CA ASP A 65 2.02 5.87 20.57
C ASP A 65 2.41 5.99 19.11
N THR A 66 1.56 6.62 18.31
CA THR A 66 1.83 6.81 16.88
C THR A 66 3.08 7.67 16.61
N ALA A 67 3.47 8.51 17.57
CA ALA A 67 4.68 9.33 17.43
C ALA A 67 5.97 8.51 17.40
N THR A 68 5.96 7.29 17.97
CA THR A 68 7.13 6.43 18.01
C THR A 68 7.14 5.36 16.92
N LEU A 69 6.11 5.29 16.10
CA LEU A 69 5.98 4.27 15.07
C LEU A 69 6.80 4.60 13.82
N VAL A 70 7.38 3.56 13.24
CA VAL A 70 8.17 3.61 12.00
C VAL A 70 7.64 2.58 11.04
N VAL A 71 7.62 2.89 9.76
CA VAL A 71 7.21 1.96 8.72
C VAL A 71 8.32 0.93 8.51
N LYS A 72 8.09 -0.29 8.96
CA LYS A 72 9.04 -1.39 8.79
C LYS A 72 8.96 -1.98 7.40
N GLU A 73 7.76 -2.27 6.93
CA GLU A 73 7.50 -2.80 5.61
C GLU A 73 6.35 -2.05 4.96
N CYS A 74 6.50 -1.81 3.67
CA CYS A 74 5.45 -1.27 2.84
C CYS A 74 5.60 -1.95 1.48
N VAL A 75 4.64 -2.80 1.13
CA VAL A 75 4.73 -3.58 -0.10
C VAL A 75 3.41 -3.58 -0.85
N PHE A 76 3.51 -3.66 -2.17
CA PHE A 76 2.39 -3.89 -3.06
C PHE A 76 2.59 -5.25 -3.71
N ASP A 77 1.70 -6.18 -3.40
CA ASP A 77 1.73 -7.53 -3.95
C ASP A 77 0.66 -7.69 -5.00
N GLU A 78 0.92 -8.55 -5.99
CA GLU A 78 -0.07 -8.84 -7.01
C GLU A 78 -1.24 -9.62 -6.41
N SER A 79 -2.44 -9.24 -6.84
CA SER A 79 -3.68 -9.94 -6.51
C SER A 79 -4.19 -10.66 -7.76
N VAL A 80 -5.48 -10.96 -7.80
CA VAL A 80 -6.11 -11.60 -8.95
C VAL A 80 -6.10 -10.68 -10.16
N ARG A 81 -6.10 -11.27 -11.33
CA ARG A 81 -6.24 -10.54 -12.58
C ARG A 81 -7.66 -10.75 -13.10
N ILE A 82 -8.37 -9.64 -13.36
CA ILE A 82 -9.69 -9.70 -13.97
C ILE A 82 -9.48 -9.76 -15.47
N ARG A 83 -9.89 -10.87 -16.08
CA ARG A 83 -9.72 -11.07 -17.51
C ARG A 83 -10.82 -10.35 -18.29
N ARG A 84 -10.43 -9.69 -19.36
CA ARG A 84 -11.33 -8.99 -20.29
C ARG A 84 -10.88 -9.26 -21.71
N PHE A 85 -11.79 -9.05 -22.66
CA PHE A 85 -11.48 -9.15 -24.07
C PHE A 85 -11.52 -7.77 -24.70
N TRP A 86 -10.56 -7.52 -25.57
CA TRP A 86 -10.47 -6.27 -26.31
C TRP A 86 -10.78 -6.55 -27.78
N PRO A 87 -11.80 -5.92 -28.40
CA PRO A 87 -12.11 -6.12 -29.81
C PRO A 87 -10.95 -5.66 -30.68
N THR A 88 -10.64 -6.46 -31.71
CA THR A 88 -9.62 -6.12 -32.67
C THR A 88 -10.19 -6.27 -34.09
N ALA A 89 -9.35 -6.00 -35.11
CA ALA A 89 -9.77 -6.10 -36.51
C ALA A 89 -10.30 -7.49 -36.88
N ARG A 90 -11.20 -7.55 -37.86
CA ARG A 90 -11.78 -8.78 -38.41
C ARG A 90 -12.56 -9.64 -37.39
N GLY A 91 -13.18 -8.98 -36.42
CA GLY A 91 -13.98 -9.70 -35.41
C GLY A 91 -13.21 -10.52 -34.42
N SER A 92 -11.89 -10.41 -34.41
CA SER A 92 -11.04 -11.05 -33.41
C SER A 92 -11.06 -10.28 -32.08
N ALA A 93 -10.73 -10.96 -31.00
CA ALA A 93 -10.61 -10.33 -29.68
C ALA A 93 -9.31 -10.77 -29.02
N HIS A 94 -8.60 -9.82 -28.43
CA HIS A 94 -7.41 -10.12 -27.64
C HIS A 94 -7.75 -10.20 -26.16
N PRO A 95 -7.21 -11.17 -25.42
CA PRO A 95 -7.35 -11.18 -23.98
C PRO A 95 -6.54 -10.06 -23.36
N ILE A 96 -7.13 -9.35 -22.41
CA ILE A 96 -6.45 -8.36 -21.60
C ILE A 96 -6.71 -8.68 -20.13
N ALA A 97 -5.84 -8.20 -19.25
CA ALA A 97 -6.00 -8.39 -17.83
C ALA A 97 -6.04 -7.04 -17.11
N ARG A 98 -7.05 -6.85 -16.27
CA ARG A 98 -7.09 -5.74 -15.31
C ARG A 98 -6.45 -6.23 -14.03
N ARG A 99 -5.31 -5.68 -13.70
CA ARG A 99 -4.53 -6.11 -12.55
C ARG A 99 -5.03 -5.44 -11.28
N LEU A 100 -5.08 -6.23 -10.22
CA LEU A 100 -5.36 -5.74 -8.88
C LEU A 100 -4.13 -5.99 -8.01
N CYS A 101 -4.03 -5.27 -6.91
CA CYS A 101 -2.93 -5.47 -5.98
C CYS A 101 -3.42 -5.43 -4.53
N HIS A 102 -2.58 -5.94 -3.64
CA HIS A 102 -2.74 -5.79 -2.19
C HIS A 102 -1.69 -4.83 -1.68
N CYS A 103 -2.08 -3.90 -0.84
CA CYS A 103 -1.15 -3.00 -0.16
C CYS A 103 -1.01 -3.44 1.29
N LYS A 104 0.20 -3.80 1.70
CA LYS A 104 0.49 -4.22 3.07
C LYS A 104 1.44 -3.25 3.71
N VAL A 105 1.10 -2.78 4.91
CA VAL A 105 1.96 -1.92 5.71
C VAL A 105 2.17 -2.58 7.06
N VAL A 106 3.41 -2.69 7.48
CA VAL A 106 3.79 -3.16 8.81
C VAL A 106 4.47 -2.01 9.54
N LEU A 107 3.93 -1.64 10.69
CA LEU A 107 4.50 -0.63 11.56
C LEU A 107 5.15 -1.30 12.76
N THR A 108 6.25 -0.73 13.21
CA THR A 108 6.93 -1.17 14.43
C THR A 108 7.29 0.04 15.26
N ASP A 109 7.61 -0.15 16.54
CA ASP A 109 8.12 0.97 17.31
C ASP A 109 9.58 1.25 16.93
N SER A 110 10.06 2.46 17.24
CA SER A 110 11.38 2.90 16.79
C SER A 110 12.54 2.06 17.31
N LYS A 111 12.33 1.32 18.40
CA LYS A 111 13.37 0.44 18.98
C LYS A 111 13.59 -0.81 18.14
N GLU A 112 12.54 -1.31 17.51
CA GLU A 112 12.60 -2.52 16.68
C GLU A 112 12.95 -2.25 15.22
N ALA A 113 12.97 -0.99 14.81
CA ALA A 113 13.25 -0.59 13.42
C ALA A 113 14.72 -0.73 13.01
N LYS A 114 15.60 -0.94 13.96
CA LYS A 114 17.04 -1.09 13.73
C LYS A 114 17.43 -2.53 13.45
#